data_a468691d88ea5bc961eb0824eeff28d9
#
_entry.id   a468691d88ea5bc961eb0824eeff28d9
#
_cell.length_a   1.000
_cell.length_b   1.000
_cell.length_c   1.000
_cell.angle_alpha   90.00
_cell.angle_beta   90.00
_cell.angle_gamma   90.00
#
_symmetry.space_group_name_H-M   'P 1'
#
loop_
_entity.id
_entity.type
_entity.pdbx_description
1 polymer ?
#
loop_
_entity_poly.entity_id
_entity_poly.type
_entity_poly.pdbx_seq_one_letter_code
_entity_poly.pdbx_strand_id
1 'polypeptide(L)'
;EIDAMPAIREALDYCREVKAEKLVLPKGTLCIKADKAYEKYQFISNNDESLKRIAFELEGMQNFTVEGQDTKLLFTGFVSAFSLENCKNVRIEGLSIDYTRTFHSEGIIEAAGNGYLDIRFPDEYRCNITNGCLYFSDENGIVYDFSNLLEFDTEKKEPAYLVCDYWLSKRTIPAERIKDNLIRIKRHDLKGTVGNTMVFGAA
;
A
#
# COMPACT_ATOMS: atom_id res chain seq x y z
N GLU A 1 4.29 19.60 -2.82
CA GLU A 1 2.82 19.45 -2.72
C GLU A 1 2.38 19.73 -1.28
N ILE A 2 1.24 20.44 -1.13
CA ILE A 2 0.68 20.77 0.20
C ILE A 2 -0.08 19.55 0.70
N ASP A 3 0.24 19.11 1.95
CA ASP A 3 -0.51 18.04 2.61
C ASP A 3 -1.91 18.52 3.01
N ALA A 4 -2.95 17.88 2.48
CA ALA A 4 -4.34 18.22 2.76
C ALA A 4 -4.84 17.61 4.10
N MET A 5 -4.08 16.71 4.74
CA MET A 5 -4.52 15.99 5.93
C MET A 5 -4.92 16.90 7.10
N PRO A 6 -4.15 17.97 7.45
CA PRO A 6 -4.55 18.89 8.50
C PRO A 6 -5.91 19.56 8.24
N ALA A 7 -6.14 20.01 7.01
CA ALA A 7 -7.42 20.66 6.64
C ALA A 7 -8.60 19.67 6.67
N ILE A 8 -8.37 18.41 6.25
CA ILE A 8 -9.39 17.34 6.32
C ILE A 8 -9.77 17.07 7.79
N ARG A 9 -8.79 16.98 8.69
CA ARG A 9 -9.05 16.78 10.13
C ARG A 9 -9.88 17.93 10.71
N GLU A 10 -9.45 19.16 10.49
CA GLU A 10 -10.18 20.35 10.96
C GLU A 10 -11.62 20.39 10.44
N ALA A 11 -11.82 20.08 9.16
CA ALA A 11 -13.14 20.02 8.55
C ALA A 11 -14.02 18.91 9.15
N LEU A 12 -13.47 17.72 9.40
CA LEU A 12 -14.21 16.62 10.03
C LEU A 12 -14.57 16.92 11.49
N ASP A 13 -13.64 17.52 12.25
CA ASP A 13 -13.88 17.91 13.63
C ASP A 13 -14.97 18.99 13.71
N TYR A 14 -14.95 19.97 12.81
CA TYR A 14 -16.02 20.95 12.69
C TYR A 14 -17.37 20.31 12.29
N CYS A 15 -17.37 19.38 11.33
CA CYS A 15 -18.59 18.66 10.96
C CYS A 15 -19.22 17.90 12.14
N ARG A 16 -18.41 17.30 13.02
CA ARG A 16 -18.88 16.64 14.24
C ARG A 16 -19.48 17.62 15.23
N GLU A 17 -18.79 18.76 15.46
CA GLU A 17 -19.22 19.78 16.41
C GLU A 17 -20.59 20.36 16.04
N VAL A 18 -20.78 20.75 14.77
CA VAL A 18 -22.02 21.38 14.30
C VAL A 18 -23.06 20.37 13.83
N LYS A 19 -22.77 19.05 13.86
CA LYS A 19 -23.63 17.98 13.33
C LYS A 19 -24.00 18.21 11.87
N ALA A 20 -23.02 18.56 11.06
CA ALA A 20 -23.20 18.77 9.62
C ALA A 20 -23.71 17.50 8.93
N GLU A 21 -24.52 17.67 7.90
CA GLU A 21 -25.02 16.56 7.09
C GLU A 21 -24.07 16.21 5.92
N LYS A 22 -23.12 17.12 5.62
CA LYS A 22 -22.24 16.96 4.45
C LYS A 22 -20.88 17.65 4.64
N LEU A 23 -19.85 16.98 4.18
CA LEU A 23 -18.52 17.53 3.88
C LEU A 23 -18.29 17.51 2.37
N VAL A 24 -18.09 18.68 1.75
CA VAL A 24 -17.80 18.78 0.33
C VAL A 24 -16.31 19.00 0.13
N LEU A 25 -15.68 18.10 -0.65
CA LEU A 25 -14.27 18.22 -1.01
C LEU A 25 -14.12 18.98 -2.32
N PRO A 26 -13.08 19.81 -2.48
CA PRO A 26 -12.86 20.56 -3.70
C PRO A 26 -12.52 19.65 -4.88
N LYS A 27 -12.79 20.11 -6.09
CA LYS A 27 -12.36 19.46 -7.32
C LYS A 27 -10.83 19.42 -7.42
N GLY A 28 -10.28 18.32 -7.96
CA GLY A 28 -8.85 18.15 -8.22
C GLY A 28 -8.21 17.13 -7.30
N THR A 29 -6.89 17.16 -7.21
CA THR A 29 -6.11 16.19 -6.42
C THR A 29 -5.78 16.74 -5.03
N LEU A 30 -6.17 16.01 -4.00
CA LEU A 30 -5.78 16.25 -2.61
C LEU A 30 -4.67 15.26 -2.25
N CYS A 31 -3.47 15.78 -2.00
CA CYS A 31 -2.33 14.97 -1.53
C CYS A 31 -2.43 14.79 -0.02
N ILE A 32 -2.42 13.56 0.46
CA ILE A 32 -2.65 13.20 1.87
C ILE A 32 -1.47 12.37 2.37
N LYS A 33 -0.80 12.86 3.42
CA LYS A 33 0.33 12.16 4.04
C LYS A 33 -0.08 11.45 5.32
N ALA A 34 0.48 10.25 5.52
CA ALA A 34 0.15 9.39 6.65
C ALA A 34 0.54 9.98 8.02
N ASP A 35 1.58 10.83 8.09
CA ASP A 35 2.14 11.34 9.35
C ASP A 35 1.21 12.30 10.12
N LYS A 36 0.22 12.89 9.46
CA LYS A 36 -0.80 13.76 10.07
C LYS A 36 -2.18 13.11 10.19
N ALA A 37 -2.33 11.87 9.74
CA ALA A 37 -3.59 11.13 9.83
C ALA A 37 -3.98 10.83 11.29
N TYR A 38 -5.24 10.49 11.53
CA TYR A 38 -5.68 10.00 12.83
C TYR A 38 -4.98 8.67 13.15
N GLU A 39 -4.56 8.51 14.39
CA GLU A 39 -3.97 7.25 14.87
C GLU A 39 -4.97 6.54 15.79
N LYS A 40 -5.31 5.30 15.45
CA LYS A 40 -6.28 4.50 16.20
C LYS A 40 -5.85 3.03 16.23
N TYR A 41 -5.89 2.41 17.41
CA TYR A 41 -5.84 0.96 17.51
C TYR A 41 -7.13 0.37 16.96
N GLN A 42 -7.02 -0.45 15.93
CA GLN A 42 -8.18 -1.00 15.25
C GLN A 42 -7.91 -2.43 14.78
N PHE A 43 -8.85 -3.33 15.08
CA PHE A 43 -8.85 -4.68 14.53
C PHE A 43 -9.40 -4.66 13.09
N ILE A 44 -8.67 -5.26 12.18
CA ILE A 44 -9.12 -5.52 10.81
C ILE A 44 -9.10 -7.02 10.61
N SER A 45 -10.22 -7.61 10.15
CA SER A 45 -10.33 -9.04 9.88
C SER A 45 -9.18 -9.56 9.02
N ASN A 46 -8.63 -10.70 9.37
CA ASN A 46 -7.43 -11.31 8.77
C ASN A 46 -6.11 -10.54 8.95
N ASN A 47 -6.09 -9.54 9.82
CA ASN A 47 -4.87 -8.82 10.18
C ASN A 47 -4.80 -8.70 11.70
N ASP A 48 -3.58 -8.55 12.22
CA ASP A 48 -3.39 -8.31 13.64
C ASP A 48 -3.93 -6.94 14.05
N GLU A 49 -4.37 -6.86 15.31
CA GLU A 49 -4.69 -5.59 15.94
C GLU A 49 -3.43 -4.74 16.02
N SER A 50 -3.51 -3.53 15.48
CA SER A 50 -2.37 -2.61 15.48
C SER A 50 -2.81 -1.16 15.36
N LEU A 51 -1.87 -0.23 15.60
CA LEU A 51 -2.08 1.18 15.36
C LEU A 51 -2.25 1.42 13.86
N LYS A 52 -3.42 1.90 13.47
CA LYS A 52 -3.74 2.29 12.09
C LYS A 52 -3.70 3.81 11.96
N ARG A 53 -3.28 4.28 10.79
CA ARG A 53 -3.40 5.68 10.38
C ARG A 53 -4.57 5.81 9.44
N ILE A 54 -5.48 6.74 9.73
CA ILE A 54 -6.75 6.87 9.05
C ILE A 54 -6.92 8.33 8.62
N ALA A 55 -7.25 8.55 7.34
CA ALA A 55 -7.44 9.90 6.82
C ALA A 55 -8.83 10.44 7.16
N PHE A 56 -9.88 9.68 6.85
CA PHE A 56 -11.26 10.03 7.17
C PHE A 56 -11.80 9.09 8.24
N GLU A 57 -11.66 9.51 9.49
CA GLU A 57 -12.19 8.79 10.64
C GLU A 57 -13.63 9.26 10.88
N LEU A 58 -14.63 8.38 10.63
CA LEU A 58 -16.05 8.71 10.64
C LEU A 58 -16.79 8.01 11.79
N GLU A 59 -16.23 8.03 13.00
CA GLU A 59 -16.85 7.41 14.16
C GLU A 59 -18.14 8.12 14.59
N GLY A 60 -19.22 7.35 14.76
CA GLY A 60 -20.51 7.82 15.27
C GLY A 60 -21.31 8.72 14.33
N MET A 61 -20.84 8.94 13.10
CA MET A 61 -21.51 9.81 12.14
C MET A 61 -22.86 9.25 11.69
N GLN A 62 -23.88 10.11 11.62
CA GLN A 62 -25.24 9.74 11.22
C GLN A 62 -25.77 10.70 10.14
N ASN A 63 -26.39 10.13 9.10
CA ASN A 63 -26.93 10.88 7.97
C ASN A 63 -25.90 11.86 7.37
N PHE A 64 -24.70 11.37 7.14
CA PHE A 64 -23.55 12.19 6.73
C PHE A 64 -23.03 11.79 5.37
N THR A 65 -22.69 12.76 4.54
CA THR A 65 -22.12 12.52 3.22
C THR A 65 -20.74 13.19 3.09
N VAL A 66 -19.75 12.42 2.67
CA VAL A 66 -18.50 12.96 2.12
C VAL A 66 -18.65 13.01 0.60
N GLU A 67 -18.77 14.19 0.05
CA GLU A 67 -19.00 14.43 -1.37
C GLU A 67 -17.75 15.01 -2.02
N GLY A 68 -17.16 14.27 -2.97
CA GLY A 68 -16.14 14.79 -3.86
C GLY A 68 -16.80 15.46 -5.09
N GLN A 69 -16.14 16.47 -5.62
CA GLN A 69 -16.50 17.13 -6.87
C GLN A 69 -15.50 16.75 -7.96
N ASP A 70 -15.49 15.46 -8.34
CA ASP A 70 -14.44 14.93 -9.19
C ASP A 70 -13.05 15.02 -8.51
N THR A 71 -13.03 14.67 -7.22
CA THR A 71 -11.87 14.76 -6.33
C THR A 71 -11.05 13.50 -6.40
N LYS A 72 -9.74 13.61 -6.59
CA LYS A 72 -8.80 12.49 -6.42
C LYS A 72 -8.11 12.61 -5.06
N LEU A 73 -8.25 11.61 -4.20
CA LEU A 73 -7.49 11.47 -2.97
C LEU A 73 -6.23 10.68 -3.28
N LEU A 74 -5.06 11.32 -3.23
CA LEU A 74 -3.77 10.71 -3.51
C LEU A 74 -2.98 10.56 -2.19
N PHE A 75 -2.82 9.33 -1.75
CA PHE A 75 -2.20 9.00 -0.47
C PHE A 75 -0.70 8.70 -0.62
N THR A 76 0.09 9.12 0.38
CA THR A 76 1.50 8.79 0.51
C THR A 76 1.75 8.11 1.85
N GLY A 77 2.37 6.91 1.81
CA GLY A 77 2.65 6.08 2.98
C GLY A 77 1.47 5.19 3.39
N PHE A 78 1.63 4.52 4.53
CA PHE A 78 0.64 3.55 5.03
C PHE A 78 -0.49 4.28 5.76
N VAL A 79 -1.59 4.52 5.06
CA VAL A 79 -2.78 5.18 5.58
C VAL A 79 -4.04 4.54 5.00
N SER A 80 -5.03 4.30 5.85
CA SER A 80 -6.37 3.88 5.44
C SER A 80 -7.18 5.11 5.03
N ALA A 81 -7.82 5.07 3.87
CA ALA A 81 -8.59 6.20 3.37
C ALA A 81 -9.77 6.54 4.29
N PHE A 82 -10.58 5.55 4.66
CA PHE A 82 -11.78 5.72 5.47
C PHE A 82 -11.87 4.66 6.56
N SER A 83 -12.37 5.05 7.74
CA SER A 83 -12.85 4.14 8.78
C SER A 83 -14.24 4.58 9.22
N LEU A 84 -15.20 3.65 9.21
CA LEU A 84 -16.58 3.87 9.62
C LEU A 84 -16.89 2.96 10.81
N GLU A 85 -17.05 3.55 11.98
CA GLU A 85 -17.43 2.85 13.21
C GLU A 85 -18.71 3.44 13.79
N ASN A 86 -19.63 2.59 14.20
CA ASN A 86 -20.90 3.01 14.80
C ASN A 86 -21.68 4.05 13.96
N CYS A 87 -21.52 4.00 12.64
CA CYS A 87 -22.12 4.91 11.69
C CYS A 87 -23.52 4.45 11.27
N LYS A 88 -24.37 5.40 10.90
CA LYS A 88 -25.69 5.12 10.31
C LYS A 88 -25.95 6.05 9.14
N ASN A 89 -26.31 5.47 7.97
CA ASN A 89 -26.64 6.22 6.76
C ASN A 89 -25.52 7.21 6.36
N VAL A 90 -24.30 6.68 6.22
CA VAL A 90 -23.13 7.43 5.73
C VAL A 90 -22.92 7.14 4.24
N ARG A 91 -22.63 8.16 3.47
CA ARG A 91 -22.36 8.08 2.04
C ARG A 91 -21.00 8.70 1.72
N ILE A 92 -20.27 8.07 0.82
CA ILE A 92 -19.00 8.55 0.26
C ILE A 92 -19.14 8.48 -1.24
N GLU A 93 -19.07 9.62 -1.92
CA GLU A 93 -19.35 9.67 -3.36
C GLU A 93 -18.56 10.78 -4.08
N GLY A 94 -18.49 10.72 -5.42
CA GLY A 94 -17.90 11.74 -6.27
C GLY A 94 -16.38 11.89 -6.16
N LEU A 95 -15.67 10.84 -5.70
CA LEU A 95 -14.24 10.85 -5.52
C LEU A 95 -13.57 9.55 -6.01
N SER A 96 -12.27 9.61 -6.22
CA SER A 96 -11.40 8.46 -6.49
C SER A 96 -10.27 8.39 -5.47
N ILE A 97 -9.77 7.19 -5.21
CA ILE A 97 -8.69 6.91 -4.26
C ILE A 97 -7.52 6.28 -5.01
N ASP A 98 -6.32 6.77 -4.73
CA ASP A 98 -5.09 6.23 -5.28
C ASP A 98 -3.94 6.44 -4.30
N TYR A 99 -2.84 5.73 -4.51
CA TYR A 99 -1.61 5.85 -3.71
C TYR A 99 -0.43 6.21 -4.61
N THR A 100 0.51 6.99 -4.09
CA THR A 100 1.74 7.36 -4.83
C THR A 100 2.61 6.14 -5.12
N ARG A 101 2.46 5.08 -4.33
CA ARG A 101 3.12 3.78 -4.49
C ARG A 101 2.21 2.69 -3.92
N THR A 102 2.17 1.53 -4.57
CA THR A 102 1.48 0.33 -4.06
C THR A 102 2.16 -0.19 -2.78
N PHE A 103 1.43 -0.85 -1.91
CA PHE A 103 1.99 -1.41 -0.66
C PHE A 103 2.87 -2.63 -0.93
N HIS A 104 2.52 -3.45 -1.91
CA HIS A 104 3.39 -4.51 -2.42
C HIS A 104 4.47 -3.94 -3.34
N SER A 105 5.52 -4.71 -3.57
CA SER A 105 6.52 -4.45 -4.60
C SER A 105 6.51 -5.60 -5.59
N GLU A 106 6.79 -5.33 -6.86
CA GLU A 106 6.77 -6.40 -7.87
C GLU A 106 7.84 -6.18 -8.94
N GLY A 107 8.21 -7.26 -9.62
CA GLY A 107 9.16 -7.20 -10.72
C GLY A 107 9.06 -8.43 -11.63
N ILE A 108 9.60 -8.29 -12.82
CA ILE A 108 9.60 -9.33 -13.85
C ILE A 108 10.77 -10.29 -13.62
N ILE A 109 10.51 -11.58 -13.64
CA ILE A 109 11.54 -12.61 -13.58
C ILE A 109 12.26 -12.66 -14.93
N GLU A 110 13.55 -12.26 -14.97
CA GLU A 110 14.40 -12.33 -16.18
C GLU A 110 15.20 -13.62 -16.27
N ALA A 111 15.52 -14.24 -15.11
CA ALA A 111 16.19 -15.53 -15.09
C ALA A 111 15.78 -16.32 -13.85
N ALA A 112 15.73 -17.64 -13.97
CA ALA A 112 15.45 -18.57 -12.90
C ALA A 112 16.45 -19.73 -12.91
N GLY A 113 16.91 -20.13 -11.74
CA GLY A 113 17.81 -21.27 -11.57
C GLY A 113 17.59 -22.01 -10.27
N ASN A 114 18.48 -22.92 -9.95
CA ASN A 114 18.36 -23.71 -8.72
C ASN A 114 18.60 -22.81 -7.50
N GLY A 115 17.53 -22.43 -6.83
CA GLY A 115 17.54 -21.60 -5.61
C GLY A 115 17.84 -20.13 -5.84
N TYR A 116 17.57 -19.59 -7.02
CA TYR A 116 17.64 -18.14 -7.27
C TYR A 116 16.65 -17.70 -8.34
N LEU A 117 16.29 -16.43 -8.28
CA LEU A 117 15.59 -15.68 -9.33
C LEU A 117 16.29 -14.33 -9.54
N ASP A 118 16.46 -13.95 -10.81
CA ASP A 118 16.86 -12.60 -11.19
C ASP A 118 15.62 -11.82 -11.58
N ILE A 119 15.34 -10.78 -10.83
CA ILE A 119 14.09 -10.01 -10.95
C ILE A 119 14.44 -8.57 -11.30
N ARG A 120 13.82 -8.05 -12.36
CA ARG A 120 13.89 -6.66 -12.75
C ARG A 120 12.76 -5.89 -12.13
N PHE A 121 13.09 -4.93 -11.28
CA PHE A 121 12.11 -4.05 -10.65
C PHE A 121 11.96 -2.74 -11.45
N PRO A 122 10.73 -2.21 -11.60
CA PRO A 122 10.49 -0.84 -12.01
C PRO A 122 11.14 0.18 -11.06
N ASP A 123 11.43 1.38 -11.57
CA ASP A 123 12.12 2.44 -10.81
C ASP A 123 11.35 2.93 -9.58
N GLU A 124 10.03 2.78 -9.58
CA GLU A 124 9.16 3.12 -8.44
C GLU A 124 9.43 2.27 -7.21
N TYR A 125 9.96 1.05 -7.38
CA TYR A 125 10.34 0.17 -6.28
C TYR A 125 11.86 0.27 -6.04
N ARG A 126 12.26 1.24 -5.21
CA ARG A 126 13.68 1.40 -4.86
C ARG A 126 14.18 0.19 -4.09
N CYS A 127 15.05 -0.57 -4.74
CA CYS A 127 15.68 -1.76 -4.17
C CYS A 127 16.95 -1.39 -3.43
N ASN A 128 17.01 -1.71 -2.15
CA ASN A 128 18.18 -1.52 -1.30
C ASN A 128 18.72 -2.89 -0.87
N ILE A 129 20.03 -3.08 -0.94
CA ILE A 129 20.69 -4.28 -0.41
C ILE A 129 21.44 -3.87 0.86
N THR A 130 21.00 -4.36 1.99
CA THR A 130 21.61 -4.10 3.29
C THR A 130 21.91 -5.42 3.97
N ASN A 131 23.16 -5.62 4.40
CA ASN A 131 23.64 -6.88 5.00
C ASN A 131 23.33 -8.12 4.13
N GLY A 132 23.41 -7.97 2.79
CA GLY A 132 23.13 -9.06 1.85
C GLY A 132 21.65 -9.44 1.71
N CYS A 133 20.73 -8.58 2.14
CA CYS A 133 19.29 -8.79 2.06
C CYS A 133 18.59 -7.65 1.33
N LEU A 134 17.47 -7.99 0.65
CA LEU A 134 16.64 -7.04 -0.11
C LEU A 134 15.68 -6.29 0.83
N TYR A 135 15.61 -4.97 0.61
CA TYR A 135 14.62 -4.07 1.20
C TYR A 135 14.07 -3.13 0.13
N PHE A 136 12.80 -2.75 0.28
CA PHE A 136 12.18 -1.75 -0.58
C PHE A 136 11.93 -0.45 0.17
N SER A 137 12.08 0.67 -0.53
CA SER A 137 11.69 1.98 -0.01
C SER A 137 11.06 2.84 -1.10
N ASP A 138 10.43 3.94 -0.72
CA ASP A 138 10.03 4.99 -1.64
C ASP A 138 11.09 6.11 -1.71
N GLU A 139 10.76 7.18 -2.43
CA GLU A 139 11.61 8.37 -2.55
C GLU A 139 11.76 9.17 -1.25
N ASN A 140 10.82 9.02 -0.32
CA ASN A 140 10.81 9.67 0.99
C ASN A 140 11.54 8.84 2.06
N GLY A 141 12.03 7.65 1.70
CA GLY A 141 12.71 6.72 2.60
C GLY A 141 11.77 5.87 3.46
N ILE A 142 10.46 5.86 3.16
CA ILE A 142 9.51 4.95 3.81
C ILE A 142 9.86 3.53 3.37
N VAL A 143 10.06 2.63 4.34
CA VAL A 143 10.35 1.21 4.08
C VAL A 143 9.05 0.45 3.86
N TYR A 144 9.02 -0.38 2.82
CA TYR A 144 7.90 -1.26 2.47
C TYR A 144 8.30 -2.70 2.76
N ASP A 145 7.92 -3.15 3.94
CA ASP A 145 8.16 -4.53 4.38
C ASP A 145 7.31 -5.52 3.58
N PHE A 146 7.84 -6.73 3.42
CA PHE A 146 7.13 -7.83 2.75
C PHE A 146 7.26 -9.13 3.55
N SER A 147 6.20 -9.93 3.56
CA SER A 147 6.13 -11.17 4.32
C SER A 147 6.08 -12.43 3.47
N ASN A 148 5.79 -12.29 2.19
CA ASN A 148 5.70 -13.41 1.26
C ASN A 148 6.04 -13.02 -0.17
N LEU A 149 6.28 -14.04 -1.00
CA LEU A 149 6.40 -13.87 -2.44
C LEU A 149 5.36 -14.75 -3.14
N LEU A 150 4.73 -14.19 -4.17
CA LEU A 150 3.75 -14.90 -4.98
C LEU A 150 3.97 -14.59 -6.47
N GLU A 151 4.03 -15.63 -7.30
CA GLU A 151 4.22 -15.49 -8.74
C GLU A 151 2.88 -15.31 -9.47
N PHE A 152 2.83 -14.37 -10.40
CA PHE A 152 1.69 -14.14 -11.30
C PHE A 152 2.08 -14.35 -12.75
N ASP A 153 1.19 -14.99 -13.50
CA ASP A 153 1.26 -15.02 -14.97
C ASP A 153 0.99 -13.59 -15.48
N THR A 154 2.01 -12.98 -16.05
CA THR A 154 1.97 -11.56 -16.47
C THR A 154 0.97 -11.32 -17.60
N GLU A 155 0.80 -12.30 -18.50
CA GLU A 155 -0.12 -12.17 -19.63
C GLU A 155 -1.57 -12.35 -19.21
N LYS A 156 -1.85 -13.38 -18.38
CA LYS A 156 -3.22 -13.70 -17.94
C LYS A 156 -3.66 -12.87 -16.73
N LYS A 157 -2.73 -12.23 -16.02
CA LYS A 157 -2.98 -11.44 -14.79
C LYS A 157 -3.66 -12.25 -13.68
N GLU A 158 -3.23 -13.48 -13.51
CA GLU A 158 -3.71 -14.41 -12.48
C GLU A 158 -2.52 -15.06 -11.76
N PRO A 159 -2.68 -15.64 -10.55
CA PRO A 159 -1.61 -16.42 -9.93
C PRO A 159 -1.12 -17.53 -10.88
N ALA A 160 0.19 -17.72 -10.95
CA ALA A 160 0.76 -18.71 -11.84
C ALA A 160 0.29 -20.14 -11.48
N TYR A 161 0.19 -21.02 -12.48
CA TYR A 161 -0.27 -22.38 -12.26
C TYR A 161 0.64 -23.15 -11.31
N LEU A 162 0.06 -23.78 -10.28
CA LEU A 162 0.77 -24.49 -9.21
C LEU A 162 1.79 -23.62 -8.47
N VAL A 163 1.53 -22.31 -8.35
CA VAL A 163 2.39 -21.38 -7.63
C VAL A 163 2.49 -21.77 -6.14
N CYS A 164 3.68 -21.57 -5.57
CA CYS A 164 3.91 -21.62 -4.13
C CYS A 164 3.88 -20.20 -3.55
N ASP A 165 3.22 -20.05 -2.40
CA ASP A 165 3.30 -18.83 -1.61
C ASP A 165 4.51 -18.95 -0.65
N TYR A 166 5.57 -18.18 -0.91
CA TYR A 166 6.82 -18.27 -0.16
C TYR A 166 6.79 -17.33 1.05
N TRP A 167 6.40 -17.86 2.20
CA TRP A 167 6.41 -17.12 3.45
C TRP A 167 7.83 -16.84 3.97
N LEU A 168 8.05 -15.62 4.47
CA LEU A 168 9.33 -15.10 4.94
C LEU A 168 9.25 -14.71 6.41
N SER A 169 9.79 -15.55 7.29
CA SER A 169 9.76 -15.32 8.75
C SER A 169 10.51 -14.06 9.20
N LYS A 170 11.47 -13.59 8.40
CA LYS A 170 12.30 -12.41 8.70
C LYS A 170 11.92 -11.16 7.89
N ARG A 171 10.84 -11.19 7.12
CA ARG A 171 10.39 -10.10 6.26
C ARG A 171 11.49 -9.55 5.33
N THR A 172 12.41 -10.41 4.92
CA THR A 172 13.48 -10.11 3.98
C THR A 172 14.01 -11.39 3.35
N ILE A 173 14.77 -11.27 2.26
CA ILE A 173 15.36 -12.39 1.53
C ILE A 173 16.81 -12.06 1.16
N PRO A 174 17.75 -13.03 1.23
CA PRO A 174 19.10 -12.86 0.73
C PRO A 174 19.12 -12.44 -0.72
N ALA A 175 19.87 -11.40 -1.02
CA ALA A 175 19.91 -10.82 -2.36
C ALA A 175 21.24 -10.16 -2.70
N GLU A 176 21.52 -10.06 -4.01
CA GLU A 176 22.64 -9.30 -4.56
C GLU A 176 22.18 -8.53 -5.80
N ARG A 177 22.78 -7.37 -6.01
CA ARG A 177 22.54 -6.55 -7.19
C ARG A 177 23.36 -7.07 -8.35
N ILE A 178 22.71 -7.45 -9.43
CA ILE A 178 23.39 -7.87 -10.68
C ILE A 178 23.73 -6.63 -11.52
N LYS A 179 22.74 -5.77 -11.75
CA LYS A 179 22.90 -4.54 -12.51
C LYS A 179 21.68 -3.64 -12.29
N ASP A 180 21.88 -2.33 -12.08
CA ASP A 180 20.81 -1.36 -11.93
C ASP A 180 19.68 -1.88 -11.00
N ASN A 181 18.46 -2.04 -11.53
CA ASN A 181 17.31 -2.60 -10.83
C ASN A 181 17.12 -4.12 -11.07
N LEU A 182 18.13 -4.83 -11.57
CA LEU A 182 18.15 -6.29 -11.68
C LEU A 182 18.77 -6.87 -10.42
N ILE A 183 17.94 -7.52 -9.63
CA ILE A 183 18.29 -8.09 -8.32
C ILE A 183 18.19 -9.61 -8.37
N ARG A 184 19.24 -10.30 -7.96
CA ARG A 184 19.18 -11.74 -7.68
C ARG A 184 18.75 -11.97 -6.26
N ILE A 185 17.63 -12.67 -6.07
CA ILE A 185 17.21 -13.18 -4.76
C ILE A 185 17.56 -14.66 -4.65
N LYS A 186 17.86 -15.11 -3.42
CA LYS A 186 18.36 -16.49 -3.17
C LYS A 186 17.55 -17.15 -2.05
N ARG A 187 17.01 -18.35 -2.37
CA ARG A 187 16.39 -19.24 -1.42
C ARG A 187 16.28 -20.64 -2.05
N HIS A 188 16.64 -21.67 -1.35
CA HIS A 188 16.81 -23.04 -1.88
C HIS A 188 15.57 -23.63 -2.55
N ASP A 189 14.38 -23.19 -2.18
CA ASP A 189 13.08 -23.66 -2.69
C ASP A 189 12.46 -22.72 -3.75
N LEU A 190 13.12 -21.60 -4.08
CA LEU A 190 12.60 -20.66 -5.08
C LEU A 190 12.48 -21.31 -6.46
N LYS A 191 11.31 -21.12 -7.04
CA LYS A 191 11.00 -21.43 -8.43
C LYS A 191 10.29 -20.23 -9.04
N GLY A 192 10.36 -20.11 -10.35
CA GLY A 192 9.66 -19.08 -11.09
C GLY A 192 9.82 -19.27 -12.58
N THR A 193 8.90 -18.72 -13.33
CA THR A 193 8.87 -18.75 -14.79
C THR A 193 9.38 -17.43 -15.34
N VAL A 194 10.34 -17.48 -16.23
CA VAL A 194 10.87 -16.27 -16.91
C VAL A 194 9.73 -15.58 -17.67
N GLY A 195 9.60 -14.27 -17.50
CA GLY A 195 8.53 -13.45 -18.05
C GLY A 195 7.35 -13.22 -17.10
N ASN A 196 7.22 -14.05 -16.04
CA ASN A 196 6.20 -13.85 -15.02
C ASN A 196 6.59 -12.73 -14.03
N THR A 197 5.59 -12.24 -13.33
CA THR A 197 5.73 -11.21 -12.27
C THR A 197 5.87 -11.88 -10.91
N MET A 198 6.92 -11.55 -10.17
CA MET A 198 7.05 -11.91 -8.76
C MET A 198 6.59 -10.74 -7.90
N VAL A 199 5.56 -10.97 -7.11
CA VAL A 199 4.99 -9.99 -6.17
C VAL A 199 5.53 -10.27 -4.77
N PHE A 200 6.01 -9.22 -4.11
CA PHE A 200 6.45 -9.19 -2.71
C PHE A 200 5.31 -8.61 -1.90
N GLY A 201 4.51 -9.48 -1.30
CA GLY A 201 3.31 -9.11 -0.57
C GLY A 201 3.61 -8.29 0.67
N ALA A 202 2.88 -7.18 0.86
CA ALA A 202 3.05 -6.31 2.01
C ALA A 202 2.86 -7.06 3.34
N ALA A 203 3.66 -6.68 4.34
CA ALA A 203 3.65 -7.28 5.68
C ALA A 203 2.73 -6.53 6.63
#